data_469bbbe9044a4948f76a3eb817512983
#
_entry.id   469bbbe9044a4948f76a3eb817512983
#
_cell.length_a   1.000
_cell.length_b   1.000
_cell.length_c   1.000
_cell.angle_alpha   90.00
_cell.angle_beta   90.00
_cell.angle_gamma   90.00
#
_symmetry.space_group_name_H-M   'P 1'
#
loop_
_entity.id
_entity.type
_entity.pdbx_description
1 polymer ?
#
loop_
_entity_poly.entity_id
_entity_poly.type
_entity_poly.pdbx_seq_one_letter_code
_entity_poly.pdbx_strand_id
1 'polypeptide(L)'
;MSQTDVIEVRPTLSESLQDIADSHRVDAALAWLDNHPPHVIADQLARMDAVQAGIAFRLLDKDLALAVFEELEPVDQQQILQGLRDQSFRDLIEGMAPDDRARMLREAPAKVAKKVLAGLSPRERRMTAALLGYPEGSAGQYMTPEVVALPQNLTVAEALTMVRAKGATAETVYTLPVVDAGRRLTGIVELRELVLSKPDTMIAELVVTEPACARATDSAEKAARLMRETNDLNMPVVDSENRLVGLLTIDDAVEVIEAADSEDVARQAGSAPWEGHYMAAGVFQLARYRAMWLLLLLFAATLTVSVTDMFEGTLQQAAHLALFIPLLIGAGGNAGAQAATSCVRALAVGEVRVTDLFKVIWRECRVGLVLGSMLAAAGLVIGGLFVGPRVAVVVGITLVLICGWAATIGGTMPLLAKKLRIDPAVVSAPMVTTLVDATGLIIYFTTAKLVLGI
;
A
#
# COMPACT_ATOMS: atom_id res chain seq x y z
N MET A 1 -35.86 -19.77 2.86
CA MET A 1 -35.41 -19.89 1.46
C MET A 1 -35.25 -18.46 0.94
N SER A 2 -34.03 -18.01 0.94
CA SER A 2 -33.65 -16.77 0.24
C SER A 2 -32.22 -17.01 -0.19
N GLN A 3 -32.05 -17.20 -1.50
CA GLN A 3 -30.74 -17.25 -2.13
C GLN A 3 -30.09 -15.87 -1.97
N THR A 4 -29.01 -15.81 -1.26
CA THR A 4 -28.02 -14.74 -1.33
C THR A 4 -27.37 -14.85 -2.70
N ASP A 5 -27.80 -14.03 -3.65
CA ASP A 5 -27.06 -13.81 -4.88
C ASP A 5 -25.75 -13.12 -4.50
N VAL A 6 -24.72 -13.94 -4.31
CA VAL A 6 -23.34 -13.50 -4.34
C VAL A 6 -23.14 -12.96 -5.75
N ILE A 7 -22.77 -11.70 -5.86
CA ILE A 7 -22.32 -11.10 -7.11
C ILE A 7 -21.03 -11.84 -7.47
N GLU A 8 -21.18 -12.94 -8.16
CA GLU A 8 -20.08 -13.69 -8.76
C GLU A 8 -19.73 -12.96 -10.07
N VAL A 9 -18.89 -11.91 -9.95
CA VAL A 9 -18.19 -11.36 -11.11
C VAL A 9 -17.09 -12.35 -11.47
N ARG A 10 -17.51 -13.51 -12.00
CA ARG A 10 -16.63 -14.32 -12.80
C ARG A 10 -16.93 -14.00 -14.25
N PRO A 11 -15.94 -13.56 -15.05
CA PRO A 11 -16.07 -13.71 -16.48
C PRO A 11 -16.22 -15.21 -16.72
N THR A 12 -17.42 -15.65 -17.08
CA THR A 12 -17.56 -16.89 -17.84
C THR A 12 -16.50 -16.85 -18.94
N LEU A 13 -15.91 -17.97 -19.30
CA LEU A 13 -14.93 -18.20 -20.36
C LEU A 13 -15.25 -17.49 -21.70
N SER A 14 -15.51 -16.18 -21.67
CA SER A 14 -15.47 -15.31 -22.83
C SER A 14 -13.99 -15.10 -23.14
N GLU A 15 -13.61 -15.26 -24.37
CA GLU A 15 -12.28 -14.93 -24.87
C GLU A 15 -11.83 -13.60 -24.23
N SER A 16 -10.63 -13.58 -23.68
CA SER A 16 -10.05 -12.33 -23.14
C SER A 16 -9.91 -11.32 -24.27
N LEU A 17 -9.92 -10.04 -23.97
CA LEU A 17 -9.66 -9.00 -24.97
C LEU A 17 -8.31 -9.27 -25.67
N GLN A 18 -7.34 -9.81 -24.98
CA GLN A 18 -6.05 -10.22 -25.52
C GLN A 18 -6.19 -11.34 -26.56
N ASP A 19 -6.98 -12.39 -26.30
CA ASP A 19 -7.20 -13.48 -27.26
C ASP A 19 -7.92 -12.98 -28.53
N ILE A 20 -8.84 -12.02 -28.37
CA ILE A 20 -9.55 -11.36 -29.48
C ILE A 20 -8.59 -10.49 -30.28
N ALA A 21 -7.71 -9.73 -29.64
CA ALA A 21 -6.71 -8.88 -30.27
C ALA A 21 -5.69 -9.73 -31.07
N ASP A 22 -5.21 -10.82 -30.50
CA ASP A 22 -4.30 -11.78 -31.16
C ASP A 22 -4.92 -12.42 -32.39
N SER A 23 -6.24 -12.63 -32.39
CA SER A 23 -6.99 -13.16 -33.52
C SER A 23 -7.39 -12.13 -34.59
N HIS A 24 -7.05 -10.85 -34.39
CA HIS A 24 -7.35 -9.71 -35.29
C HIS A 24 -8.86 -9.51 -35.59
N ARG A 25 -9.74 -9.88 -34.67
CA ARG A 25 -11.21 -9.75 -34.82
C ARG A 25 -11.71 -8.42 -34.25
N VAL A 26 -11.63 -7.36 -35.04
CA VAL A 26 -11.99 -6.00 -34.61
C VAL A 26 -13.44 -5.88 -34.13
N ASP A 27 -14.40 -6.51 -34.85
CA ASP A 27 -15.82 -6.45 -34.48
C ASP A 27 -16.09 -7.15 -33.14
N ALA A 28 -15.37 -8.25 -32.84
CA ALA A 28 -15.46 -8.91 -31.54
C ALA A 28 -14.82 -8.07 -30.43
N ALA A 29 -13.74 -7.36 -30.71
CA ALA A 29 -13.12 -6.44 -29.76
C ALA A 29 -14.06 -5.27 -29.43
N LEU A 30 -14.67 -4.65 -30.41
CA LEU A 30 -15.66 -3.59 -30.20
C LEU A 30 -16.84 -4.07 -29.35
N ALA A 31 -17.43 -5.22 -29.71
CA ALA A 31 -18.52 -5.81 -28.94
C ALA A 31 -18.11 -6.16 -27.50
N TRP A 32 -16.86 -6.56 -27.26
CA TRP A 32 -16.34 -6.81 -25.94
C TRP A 32 -16.20 -5.51 -25.15
N LEU A 33 -15.59 -4.47 -25.73
CA LEU A 33 -15.39 -3.18 -25.10
C LEU A 33 -16.71 -2.50 -24.72
N ASP A 34 -17.71 -2.53 -25.59
CA ASP A 34 -19.05 -1.95 -25.34
C ASP A 34 -19.83 -2.63 -24.21
N ASN A 35 -19.50 -3.90 -23.90
CA ASN A 35 -20.23 -4.70 -22.90
C ASN A 35 -19.55 -4.77 -21.52
N HIS A 36 -18.38 -4.14 -21.34
CA HIS A 36 -17.65 -4.20 -20.07
C HIS A 36 -17.48 -2.81 -19.44
N PRO A 37 -17.52 -2.72 -18.11
CA PRO A 37 -17.32 -1.46 -17.40
C PRO A 37 -15.85 -0.97 -17.49
N PRO A 38 -15.57 0.34 -17.30
CA PRO A 38 -14.25 0.95 -17.48
C PRO A 38 -13.13 0.24 -16.71
N HIS A 39 -13.32 -0.09 -15.45
CA HIS A 39 -12.32 -0.77 -14.61
C HIS A 39 -11.93 -2.18 -15.14
N VAL A 40 -12.88 -2.93 -15.72
CA VAL A 40 -12.57 -4.23 -16.33
C VAL A 40 -11.79 -4.05 -17.63
N ILE A 41 -12.12 -3.04 -18.41
CA ILE A 41 -11.38 -2.72 -19.64
C ILE A 41 -9.96 -2.29 -19.29
N ALA A 42 -9.79 -1.43 -18.29
CA ALA A 42 -8.48 -0.97 -17.81
C ALA A 42 -7.60 -2.12 -17.35
N ASP A 43 -8.12 -3.06 -16.53
CA ASP A 43 -7.38 -4.26 -16.11
C ASP A 43 -6.92 -5.11 -17.31
N GLN A 44 -7.76 -5.27 -18.33
CA GLN A 44 -7.37 -6.01 -19.51
C GLN A 44 -6.32 -5.28 -20.35
N LEU A 45 -6.44 -3.96 -20.51
CA LEU A 45 -5.43 -3.16 -21.20
C LEU A 45 -4.07 -3.18 -20.49
N ALA A 46 -4.07 -3.10 -19.18
CA ALA A 46 -2.85 -3.18 -18.36
C ALA A 46 -2.12 -4.55 -18.46
N ARG A 47 -2.82 -5.61 -18.85
CA ARG A 47 -2.24 -6.96 -19.08
C ARG A 47 -1.61 -7.13 -20.46
N MET A 48 -1.96 -6.27 -21.41
CA MET A 48 -1.52 -6.33 -22.79
C MET A 48 -0.14 -5.68 -22.98
N ASP A 49 0.52 -6.02 -24.08
CA ASP A 49 1.67 -5.23 -24.50
C ASP A 49 1.23 -3.82 -24.97
N ALA A 50 2.16 -2.86 -24.90
CA ALA A 50 1.89 -1.44 -25.17
C ALA A 50 1.27 -1.17 -26.57
N VAL A 51 1.57 -2.00 -27.57
CA VAL A 51 1.06 -1.82 -28.94
C VAL A 51 -0.38 -2.29 -29.00
N GLN A 52 -0.68 -3.45 -28.46
CA GLN A 52 -2.03 -4.03 -28.41
C GLN A 52 -2.96 -3.17 -27.57
N ALA A 53 -2.51 -2.76 -26.37
CA ALA A 53 -3.25 -1.85 -25.49
C ALA A 53 -3.58 -0.53 -26.19
N GLY A 54 -2.60 0.07 -26.88
CA GLY A 54 -2.81 1.31 -27.65
C GLY A 54 -3.76 1.15 -28.84
N ILE A 55 -3.82 -0.02 -29.47
CA ILE A 55 -4.77 -0.31 -30.55
C ILE A 55 -6.18 -0.48 -29.96
N ALA A 56 -6.34 -1.29 -28.91
CA ALA A 56 -7.62 -1.52 -28.25
C ALA A 56 -8.19 -0.21 -27.68
N PHE A 57 -7.38 0.60 -27.02
CA PHE A 57 -7.78 1.90 -26.50
C PHE A 57 -8.34 2.86 -27.55
N ARG A 58 -7.80 2.82 -28.77
CA ARG A 58 -8.28 3.65 -29.89
C ARG A 58 -9.65 3.22 -30.45
N LEU A 59 -10.12 2.03 -30.09
CA LEU A 59 -11.44 1.56 -30.47
C LEU A 59 -12.54 2.11 -29.55
N LEU A 60 -12.18 2.65 -28.38
CA LEU A 60 -13.11 3.24 -27.42
C LEU A 60 -13.68 4.56 -27.96
N ASP A 61 -14.95 4.83 -27.64
CA ASP A 61 -15.51 6.15 -27.80
C ASP A 61 -14.89 7.15 -26.81
N LYS A 62 -15.16 8.44 -26.97
CA LYS A 62 -14.48 9.50 -26.21
C LYS A 62 -14.75 9.41 -24.71
N ASP A 63 -16.00 9.18 -24.33
CA ASP A 63 -16.42 9.22 -22.91
C ASP A 63 -15.95 7.95 -22.18
N LEU A 64 -16.05 6.79 -22.84
CA LEU A 64 -15.54 5.53 -22.33
C LEU A 64 -14.01 5.51 -22.27
N ALA A 65 -13.35 6.10 -23.27
CA ALA A 65 -11.89 6.22 -23.30
C ALA A 65 -11.36 7.03 -22.11
N LEU A 66 -12.06 8.12 -21.74
CA LEU A 66 -11.70 8.92 -20.57
C LEU A 66 -11.85 8.09 -19.28
N ALA A 67 -13.02 7.48 -19.07
CA ALA A 67 -13.29 6.68 -17.89
C ALA A 67 -12.33 5.48 -17.74
N VAL A 68 -11.99 4.81 -18.86
CA VAL A 68 -10.98 3.73 -18.85
C VAL A 68 -9.58 4.26 -18.56
N PHE A 69 -9.27 5.45 -19.06
CA PHE A 69 -7.94 6.04 -18.86
C PHE A 69 -7.68 6.47 -17.42
N GLU A 70 -8.71 6.98 -16.73
CA GLU A 70 -8.65 7.33 -15.31
C GLU A 70 -8.47 6.11 -14.39
N GLU A 71 -8.99 4.96 -14.78
CA GLU A 71 -8.80 3.69 -14.07
C GLU A 71 -7.42 3.03 -14.29
N LEU A 72 -6.60 3.54 -15.21
CA LEU A 72 -5.27 2.99 -15.49
C LEU A 72 -4.22 3.56 -14.56
N GLU A 73 -3.28 2.72 -14.13
CA GLU A 73 -2.09 3.16 -13.42
C GLU A 73 -1.26 4.16 -14.26
N PRO A 74 -0.58 5.14 -13.66
CA PRO A 74 0.19 6.16 -14.37
C PRO A 74 1.21 5.61 -15.36
N VAL A 75 1.80 4.45 -15.10
CA VAL A 75 2.74 3.77 -16.00
C VAL A 75 2.04 3.34 -17.29
N ASP A 76 0.85 2.75 -17.18
CA ASP A 76 0.06 2.27 -18.31
C ASP A 76 -0.55 3.45 -19.10
N GLN A 77 -0.99 4.49 -18.40
CA GLN A 77 -1.41 5.76 -19.00
C GLN A 77 -0.32 6.35 -19.92
N GLN A 78 0.93 6.37 -19.45
CA GLN A 78 2.05 6.87 -20.24
C GLN A 78 2.29 6.07 -21.51
N GLN A 79 2.13 4.74 -21.47
CA GLN A 79 2.28 3.88 -22.63
C GLN A 79 1.21 4.20 -23.69
N ILE A 80 -0.04 4.34 -23.27
CA ILE A 80 -1.15 4.70 -24.17
C ILE A 80 -0.95 6.09 -24.78
N LEU A 81 -0.54 7.08 -23.98
CA LEU A 81 -0.30 8.44 -24.44
C LEU A 81 0.75 8.54 -25.54
N GLN A 82 1.78 7.68 -25.52
CA GLN A 82 2.79 7.64 -26.57
C GLN A 82 2.22 7.24 -27.94
N GLY A 83 1.13 6.48 -27.94
CA GLY A 83 0.46 6.01 -29.14
C GLY A 83 -0.64 6.94 -29.68
N LEU A 84 -1.07 7.96 -28.94
CA LEU A 84 -2.19 8.82 -29.33
C LEU A 84 -1.77 9.96 -30.27
N ARG A 85 -2.72 10.37 -31.15
CA ARG A 85 -2.57 11.58 -31.97
C ARG A 85 -2.76 12.84 -31.10
N ASP A 86 -2.17 13.96 -31.51
CA ASP A 86 -2.18 15.22 -30.72
C ASP A 86 -3.57 15.72 -30.35
N GLN A 87 -4.60 15.52 -31.16
CA GLN A 87 -5.96 15.96 -30.85
C GLN A 87 -6.60 15.04 -29.77
N SER A 88 -6.58 13.73 -30.00
CA SER A 88 -7.12 12.76 -29.02
C SER A 88 -6.37 12.83 -27.68
N PHE A 89 -5.07 13.08 -27.74
CA PHE A 89 -4.24 13.33 -26.56
C PHE A 89 -4.73 14.55 -25.76
N ARG A 90 -5.01 15.70 -26.42
CA ARG A 90 -5.50 16.90 -25.73
C ARG A 90 -6.88 16.68 -25.13
N ASP A 91 -7.80 16.13 -25.91
CA ASP A 91 -9.19 15.92 -25.48
C ASP A 91 -9.25 15.01 -24.23
N LEU A 92 -8.40 13.98 -24.19
CA LEU A 92 -8.28 13.08 -23.04
C LEU A 92 -7.75 13.82 -21.81
N ILE A 93 -6.62 14.50 -21.94
CA ILE A 93 -5.97 15.20 -20.82
C ILE A 93 -6.81 16.37 -20.28
N GLU A 94 -7.55 17.09 -21.13
CA GLU A 94 -8.46 18.15 -20.67
C GLU A 94 -9.69 17.61 -19.96
N GLY A 95 -10.12 16.38 -20.29
CA GLY A 95 -11.24 15.71 -19.63
C GLY A 95 -10.94 15.12 -18.25
N MET A 96 -9.67 14.80 -17.98
CA MET A 96 -9.26 14.21 -16.69
C MET A 96 -9.53 15.11 -15.50
N ALA A 97 -9.83 14.51 -14.34
CA ALA A 97 -9.84 15.21 -13.07
C ALA A 97 -8.48 15.88 -12.78
N PRO A 98 -8.44 17.03 -12.10
CA PRO A 98 -7.18 17.77 -11.88
C PRO A 98 -6.13 17.02 -11.10
N ASP A 99 -6.53 16.24 -10.11
CA ASP A 99 -5.70 15.40 -9.24
C ASP A 99 -5.11 14.21 -9.99
N ASP A 100 -5.93 13.44 -10.73
CA ASP A 100 -5.47 12.36 -11.60
C ASP A 100 -4.48 12.85 -12.65
N ARG A 101 -4.78 13.97 -13.27
CA ARG A 101 -3.89 14.62 -14.21
C ARG A 101 -2.57 15.03 -13.55
N ALA A 102 -2.60 15.55 -12.31
CA ALA A 102 -1.40 15.91 -11.57
C ALA A 102 -0.59 14.67 -11.19
N ARG A 103 -1.25 13.58 -10.77
CA ARG A 103 -0.64 12.29 -10.46
C ARG A 103 0.09 11.73 -11.68
N MET A 104 -0.60 11.59 -12.81
CA MET A 104 -0.01 11.14 -14.06
C MET A 104 1.21 11.97 -14.47
N LEU A 105 1.13 13.32 -14.34
CA LEU A 105 2.21 14.23 -14.74
C LEU A 105 3.43 14.16 -13.82
N ARG A 106 3.28 13.79 -12.56
CA ARG A 106 4.37 13.65 -11.61
C ARG A 106 5.31 12.51 -12.02
N GLU A 107 4.75 11.43 -12.47
CA GLU A 107 5.49 10.25 -12.94
C GLU A 107 5.95 10.35 -14.38
N ALA A 108 5.34 11.26 -15.16
CA ALA A 108 5.65 11.43 -16.56
C ALA A 108 7.05 12.02 -16.80
N PRO A 109 7.77 11.56 -17.84
CA PRO A 109 9.00 12.22 -18.28
C PRO A 109 8.78 13.71 -18.50
N ALA A 110 9.76 14.53 -18.12
CA ALA A 110 9.66 16.01 -18.20
C ALA A 110 9.22 16.55 -19.58
N LYS A 111 9.53 15.83 -20.66
CA LYS A 111 9.10 16.18 -22.01
C LYS A 111 7.60 16.00 -22.20
N VAL A 112 7.03 14.94 -21.63
CA VAL A 112 5.58 14.65 -21.67
C VAL A 112 4.86 15.66 -20.80
N ALA A 113 5.28 15.85 -19.55
CA ALA A 113 4.71 16.83 -18.64
C ALA A 113 4.66 18.24 -19.25
N LYS A 114 5.74 18.68 -19.90
CA LYS A 114 5.79 19.97 -20.58
C LYS A 114 4.79 20.05 -21.77
N LYS A 115 4.64 18.97 -22.54
CA LYS A 115 3.68 18.92 -23.67
C LYS A 115 2.24 18.99 -23.14
N VAL A 116 1.92 18.24 -22.10
CA VAL A 116 0.60 18.24 -21.45
C VAL A 116 0.27 19.64 -20.94
N LEU A 117 1.11 20.19 -20.06
CA LEU A 117 0.89 21.53 -19.46
C LEU A 117 0.76 22.64 -20.52
N ALA A 118 1.46 22.54 -21.63
CA ALA A 118 1.35 23.49 -22.73
C ALA A 118 0.01 23.39 -23.49
N GLY A 119 -0.61 22.21 -23.52
CA GLY A 119 -1.89 21.95 -24.18
C GLY A 119 -3.12 22.35 -23.36
N LEU A 120 -2.99 22.45 -22.03
CA LEU A 120 -4.10 22.75 -21.12
C LEU A 120 -4.61 24.20 -21.24
N SER A 121 -5.91 24.37 -20.98
CA SER A 121 -6.51 25.70 -20.77
C SER A 121 -5.81 26.46 -19.61
N PRO A 122 -5.88 27.79 -19.56
CA PRO A 122 -5.27 28.56 -18.46
C PRO A 122 -5.84 28.21 -17.08
N ARG A 123 -7.09 27.76 -16.98
CA ARG A 123 -7.73 27.32 -15.73
C ARG A 123 -7.14 25.97 -15.29
N GLU A 124 -7.21 24.97 -16.16
CA GLU A 124 -6.70 23.61 -15.90
C GLU A 124 -5.22 23.62 -15.57
N ARG A 125 -4.43 24.38 -16.30
CA ARG A 125 -2.98 24.52 -16.04
C ARG A 125 -2.70 25.07 -14.65
N ARG A 126 -3.48 26.07 -14.19
CA ARG A 126 -3.28 26.62 -12.82
C ARG A 126 -3.64 25.58 -11.75
N MET A 127 -4.76 24.85 -11.91
CA MET A 127 -5.16 23.82 -10.95
C MET A 127 -4.12 22.71 -10.90
N THR A 128 -3.76 22.15 -12.02
CA THR A 128 -2.73 21.09 -12.11
C THR A 128 -1.37 21.56 -11.55
N ALA A 129 -0.94 22.80 -11.86
CA ALA A 129 0.31 23.32 -11.34
C ALA A 129 0.28 23.56 -9.82
N ALA A 130 -0.88 23.91 -9.26
CA ALA A 130 -1.03 24.04 -7.81
C ALA A 130 -0.89 22.66 -7.12
N LEU A 131 -1.52 21.62 -7.67
CA LEU A 131 -1.43 20.26 -7.14
C LEU A 131 0.00 19.68 -7.26
N LEU A 132 0.68 19.92 -8.37
CA LEU A 132 2.08 19.54 -8.55
C LEU A 132 3.04 20.25 -7.58
N GLY A 133 2.64 21.36 -6.99
CA GLY A 133 3.42 22.11 -6.01
C GLY A 133 3.41 21.51 -4.60
N TYR A 134 2.50 20.61 -4.29
CA TYR A 134 2.46 19.95 -2.99
C TYR A 134 3.52 18.84 -2.87
N PRO A 135 3.99 18.56 -1.64
CA PRO A 135 4.94 17.47 -1.41
C PRO A 135 4.39 16.12 -1.85
N GLU A 136 5.27 15.26 -2.32
CA GLU A 136 4.92 13.88 -2.67
C GLU A 136 4.35 13.14 -1.47
N GLY A 137 3.28 12.33 -1.68
CA GLY A 137 2.58 11.59 -0.64
C GLY A 137 1.77 12.46 0.33
N SER A 138 1.57 13.75 0.04
CA SER A 138 0.75 14.64 0.87
C SER A 138 -0.71 14.64 0.46
N ALA A 139 -1.63 14.94 1.40
CA ALA A 139 -3.06 15.06 1.12
C ALA A 139 -3.38 16.09 0.02
N GLY A 140 -2.56 17.14 -0.11
CA GLY A 140 -2.69 18.14 -1.16
C GLY A 140 -2.38 17.62 -2.57
N GLN A 141 -1.71 16.48 -2.67
CA GLN A 141 -1.43 15.83 -3.95
C GLN A 141 -2.64 15.05 -4.49
N TYR A 142 -3.40 14.44 -3.57
CA TYR A 142 -4.54 13.55 -3.88
C TYR A 142 -5.91 14.23 -3.73
N MET A 143 -5.92 15.51 -3.34
CA MET A 143 -7.18 16.24 -3.20
C MET A 143 -7.69 16.75 -4.54
N THR A 144 -8.99 16.72 -4.73
CA THR A 144 -9.63 17.49 -5.80
C THR A 144 -9.82 18.95 -5.38
N PRO A 145 -9.43 19.93 -6.21
CA PRO A 145 -9.71 21.34 -5.96
C PRO A 145 -11.12 21.76 -6.43
N GLU A 146 -11.84 20.89 -7.13
CA GLU A 146 -13.17 21.16 -7.71
C GLU A 146 -14.28 20.90 -6.69
N VAL A 147 -14.44 21.83 -5.77
CA VAL A 147 -15.30 21.73 -4.59
C VAL A 147 -16.39 22.78 -4.58
N VAL A 148 -17.61 22.41 -4.22
CA VAL A 148 -18.69 23.34 -3.90
C VAL A 148 -18.59 23.73 -2.43
N ALA A 149 -17.95 24.89 -2.13
CA ALA A 149 -17.92 25.43 -0.79
C ALA A 149 -19.11 26.36 -0.55
N LEU A 150 -19.81 26.18 0.58
CA LEU A 150 -20.99 26.96 0.96
C LEU A 150 -20.61 28.09 1.92
N PRO A 151 -21.01 29.36 1.68
CA PRO A 151 -21.03 30.40 2.70
C PRO A 151 -22.00 30.04 3.85
N GLN A 152 -21.59 30.25 5.07
CA GLN A 152 -22.40 29.92 6.26
C GLN A 152 -23.72 30.75 6.42
N ASN A 153 -23.81 31.87 5.70
CA ASN A 153 -24.95 32.82 5.77
C ASN A 153 -26.04 32.54 4.74
N LEU A 154 -25.99 31.41 4.04
CA LEU A 154 -27.02 30.99 3.10
C LEU A 154 -28.17 30.27 3.81
N THR A 155 -29.37 30.32 3.20
CA THR A 155 -30.44 29.40 3.49
C THR A 155 -30.27 28.08 2.75
N VAL A 156 -30.95 27.03 3.17
CA VAL A 156 -30.96 25.73 2.48
C VAL A 156 -31.38 25.86 1.02
N ALA A 157 -32.42 26.68 0.72
CA ALA A 157 -32.86 26.92 -0.65
C ALA A 157 -31.80 27.55 -1.53
N GLU A 158 -31.05 28.51 -1.02
CA GLU A 158 -29.94 29.17 -1.71
C GLU A 158 -28.77 28.22 -1.88
N ALA A 159 -28.42 27.41 -0.86
CA ALA A 159 -27.38 26.41 -0.92
C ALA A 159 -27.66 25.35 -1.98
N LEU A 160 -28.88 24.79 -2.01
CA LEU A 160 -29.30 23.83 -3.05
C LEU A 160 -29.25 24.45 -4.46
N THR A 161 -29.59 25.74 -4.59
CA THR A 161 -29.48 26.45 -5.87
C THR A 161 -28.00 26.56 -6.29
N MET A 162 -27.10 26.85 -5.35
CA MET A 162 -25.66 26.88 -5.61
C MET A 162 -25.11 25.49 -5.99
N VAL A 163 -25.52 24.42 -5.28
CA VAL A 163 -25.15 23.04 -5.59
C VAL A 163 -25.59 22.66 -7.01
N ARG A 164 -26.83 22.98 -7.41
CA ARG A 164 -27.32 22.73 -8.77
C ARG A 164 -26.53 23.49 -9.84
N ALA A 165 -26.10 24.72 -9.54
CA ALA A 165 -25.37 25.55 -10.49
C ALA A 165 -23.89 25.14 -10.64
N LYS A 166 -23.25 24.66 -9.59
CA LYS A 166 -21.80 24.37 -9.55
C LYS A 166 -21.48 22.89 -9.48
N GLY A 167 -22.41 22.05 -9.05
CA GLY A 167 -22.18 20.64 -8.80
C GLY A 167 -21.82 19.82 -10.06
N ALA A 168 -22.24 20.30 -11.23
CA ALA A 168 -21.86 19.63 -12.50
C ALA A 168 -20.37 19.69 -12.84
N THR A 169 -19.61 20.60 -12.20
CA THR A 169 -18.16 20.74 -12.38
C THR A 169 -17.39 20.40 -11.10
N ALA A 170 -18.06 19.91 -10.06
CA ALA A 170 -17.45 19.49 -8.83
C ALA A 170 -17.34 17.96 -8.85
N GLU A 171 -16.26 17.44 -8.30
CA GLU A 171 -16.02 16.01 -8.15
C GLU A 171 -17.14 15.33 -7.39
N THR A 172 -17.52 15.94 -6.28
CA THR A 172 -18.58 15.43 -5.42
C THR A 172 -19.42 16.56 -4.84
N VAL A 173 -20.68 16.24 -4.50
CA VAL A 173 -21.60 17.12 -3.79
C VAL A 173 -22.14 16.48 -2.50
N TYR A 174 -21.65 15.30 -2.12
CA TYR A 174 -22.14 14.59 -0.95
C TYR A 174 -21.79 15.33 0.35
N THR A 175 -20.58 15.81 0.48
CA THR A 175 -20.08 16.60 1.63
C THR A 175 -19.74 18.01 1.15
N LEU A 176 -20.39 19.00 1.71
CA LEU A 176 -20.26 20.40 1.31
C LEU A 176 -19.52 21.17 2.41
N PRO A 177 -18.25 21.54 2.21
CA PRO A 177 -17.53 22.37 3.14
C PRO A 177 -18.20 23.74 3.29
N VAL A 178 -18.30 24.21 4.55
CA VAL A 178 -18.83 25.54 4.88
C VAL A 178 -17.66 26.44 5.24
N VAL A 179 -17.62 27.62 4.62
CA VAL A 179 -16.51 28.56 4.76
C VAL A 179 -16.96 29.96 5.16
N ASP A 180 -16.08 30.69 5.84
CA ASP A 180 -16.24 32.12 6.10
C ASP A 180 -15.88 33.00 4.88
N ALA A 181 -15.98 34.32 5.03
CA ALA A 181 -15.61 35.28 4.00
C ALA A 181 -14.12 35.22 3.58
N GLY A 182 -13.24 34.68 4.44
CA GLY A 182 -11.82 34.44 4.19
C GLY A 182 -11.52 33.09 3.62
N ARG A 183 -12.53 32.30 3.23
CA ARG A 183 -12.43 30.90 2.81
C ARG A 183 -11.90 29.94 3.89
N ARG A 184 -11.92 30.33 5.17
CA ARG A 184 -11.53 29.42 6.24
C ARG A 184 -12.66 28.41 6.47
N LEU A 185 -12.27 27.17 6.65
CA LEU A 185 -13.19 26.08 6.95
C LEU A 185 -13.84 26.33 8.33
N THR A 186 -15.17 26.41 8.36
CA THR A 186 -15.96 26.56 9.61
C THR A 186 -16.70 25.27 9.96
N GLY A 187 -16.89 24.36 9.01
CA GLY A 187 -17.53 23.08 9.20
C GLY A 187 -17.90 22.43 7.88
N ILE A 188 -18.74 21.41 7.95
CA ILE A 188 -19.30 20.69 6.79
C ILE A 188 -20.80 20.57 6.95
N VAL A 189 -21.50 20.40 5.82
CA VAL A 189 -22.90 20.00 5.75
C VAL A 189 -23.03 18.89 4.71
N GLU A 190 -23.70 17.81 5.08
CA GLU A 190 -23.98 16.73 4.15
C GLU A 190 -25.17 17.11 3.21
N LEU A 191 -25.10 16.71 1.95
CA LEU A 191 -26.21 16.93 1.00
C LEU A 191 -27.51 16.35 1.53
N ARG A 192 -27.46 15.23 2.24
CA ARG A 192 -28.61 14.61 2.88
C ARG A 192 -29.34 15.56 3.83
N GLU A 193 -28.58 16.32 4.65
CA GLU A 193 -29.15 17.27 5.60
C GLU A 193 -29.83 18.45 4.87
N LEU A 194 -29.21 18.93 3.76
CA LEU A 194 -29.85 19.98 2.94
C LEU A 194 -31.18 19.51 2.33
N VAL A 195 -31.21 18.27 1.83
CA VAL A 195 -32.43 17.73 1.17
C VAL A 195 -33.55 17.51 2.17
N LEU A 196 -33.24 17.13 3.42
CA LEU A 196 -34.24 16.84 4.45
C LEU A 196 -34.68 18.08 5.26
N SER A 197 -33.91 19.17 5.19
CA SER A 197 -34.19 20.39 5.94
C SER A 197 -35.20 21.30 5.26
N LYS A 198 -35.81 22.23 6.03
CA LYS A 198 -36.73 23.22 5.49
C LYS A 198 -35.95 24.25 4.65
N PRO A 199 -36.56 24.76 3.56
CA PRO A 199 -35.88 25.72 2.67
C PRO A 199 -35.34 26.98 3.36
N ASP A 200 -36.00 27.47 4.39
CA ASP A 200 -35.69 28.71 5.12
C ASP A 200 -34.65 28.49 6.25
N THR A 201 -34.26 27.24 6.54
CA THR A 201 -33.27 26.95 7.57
C THR A 201 -31.91 27.51 7.15
N MET A 202 -31.19 28.14 8.09
CA MET A 202 -29.87 28.67 7.82
C MET A 202 -28.83 27.57 7.81
N ILE A 203 -27.86 27.61 6.88
CA ILE A 203 -26.75 26.67 6.82
C ILE A 203 -26.01 26.63 8.16
N ALA A 204 -25.83 27.77 8.82
CA ALA A 204 -25.19 27.86 10.14
C ALA A 204 -25.86 26.99 11.23
N GLU A 205 -27.11 26.60 11.08
CA GLU A 205 -27.86 25.73 12.02
C GLU A 205 -27.60 24.24 11.74
N LEU A 206 -27.13 23.90 10.53
CA LEU A 206 -26.91 22.53 10.08
C LEU A 206 -25.43 22.12 10.10
N VAL A 207 -24.55 23.11 10.25
CA VAL A 207 -23.10 22.90 10.20
C VAL A 207 -22.63 21.97 11.31
N VAL A 208 -21.96 20.88 10.93
CA VAL A 208 -21.12 20.11 11.83
C VAL A 208 -19.80 20.88 12.00
N THR A 209 -19.64 21.47 13.17
CA THR A 209 -18.45 22.23 13.52
C THR A 209 -17.27 21.29 13.87
N GLU A 210 -16.05 21.74 13.62
CA GLU A 210 -14.83 20.95 13.87
C GLU A 210 -14.83 19.59 13.17
N PRO A 211 -15.08 19.53 11.83
CA PRO A 211 -15.04 18.29 11.09
C PRO A 211 -13.60 17.74 11.08
N ALA A 212 -13.48 16.42 10.90
CA ALA A 212 -12.19 15.86 10.54
C ALA A 212 -11.68 16.55 9.27
N CYS A 213 -10.45 17.02 9.28
CA CYS A 213 -9.83 17.68 8.14
C CYS A 213 -8.32 17.36 8.10
N ALA A 214 -7.73 17.40 6.91
CA ALA A 214 -6.31 17.24 6.69
C ALA A 214 -5.68 18.57 6.28
N ARG A 215 -4.42 18.80 6.65
CA ARG A 215 -3.63 19.86 6.03
C ARG A 215 -3.09 19.35 4.70
N ALA A 216 -3.01 20.23 3.71
CA ALA A 216 -2.48 19.87 2.40
C ALA A 216 -1.05 19.29 2.43
N THR A 217 -0.28 19.60 3.49
CA THR A 217 1.07 19.05 3.69
C THR A 217 1.13 17.80 4.56
N ASP A 218 0.00 17.33 5.10
CA ASP A 218 -0.05 16.10 5.88
C ASP A 218 0.06 14.89 4.95
N SER A 219 0.50 13.74 5.49
CA SER A 219 0.55 12.49 4.75
C SER A 219 -0.86 12.09 4.25
N ALA A 220 -0.97 11.80 2.97
CA ALA A 220 -2.22 11.30 2.36
C ALA A 220 -2.69 10.01 3.05
N GLU A 221 -1.78 9.08 3.35
CA GLU A 221 -2.08 7.85 4.07
C GLU A 221 -2.72 8.13 5.44
N LYS A 222 -2.20 9.10 6.20
CA LYS A 222 -2.79 9.46 7.50
C LYS A 222 -4.18 10.06 7.34
N ALA A 223 -4.38 10.90 6.33
CA ALA A 223 -5.68 11.48 6.02
C ALA A 223 -6.68 10.40 5.60
N ALA A 224 -6.28 9.49 4.71
CA ALA A 224 -7.10 8.37 4.26
C ALA A 224 -7.47 7.40 5.41
N ARG A 225 -6.51 7.07 6.28
CA ARG A 225 -6.78 6.26 7.47
C ARG A 225 -7.72 6.97 8.46
N LEU A 226 -7.62 8.30 8.61
CA LEU A 226 -8.55 9.08 9.42
C LEU A 226 -9.96 9.06 8.82
N MET A 227 -10.13 9.24 7.50
CA MET A 227 -11.42 9.09 6.81
C MET A 227 -12.08 7.73 7.10
N ARG A 228 -11.28 6.65 7.04
CA ARG A 228 -11.77 5.31 7.38
C ARG A 228 -12.22 5.20 8.85
N GLU A 229 -11.50 5.84 9.79
CA GLU A 229 -11.82 5.81 11.22
C GLU A 229 -13.08 6.62 11.55
N THR A 230 -13.28 7.75 10.87
CA THR A 230 -14.44 8.64 11.03
C THR A 230 -15.64 8.22 10.18
N ASN A 231 -15.46 7.31 9.22
CA ASN A 231 -16.43 6.89 8.21
C ASN A 231 -16.90 8.06 7.32
N ASP A 232 -16.01 9.00 7.05
CA ASP A 232 -16.27 10.13 6.16
C ASP A 232 -16.09 9.72 4.69
N LEU A 233 -17.02 10.11 3.83
CA LEU A 233 -16.90 9.90 2.37
C LEU A 233 -15.96 10.90 1.73
N ASN A 234 -15.85 12.10 2.30
CA ASN A 234 -14.98 13.16 1.80
C ASN A 234 -14.41 13.94 2.97
N MET A 235 -13.13 14.27 2.90
CA MET A 235 -12.42 15.01 3.95
C MET A 235 -11.95 16.36 3.41
N PRO A 236 -12.34 17.48 4.05
CA PRO A 236 -11.80 18.79 3.71
C PRO A 236 -10.30 18.84 3.88
N VAL A 237 -9.62 19.42 2.88
CA VAL A 237 -8.19 19.70 2.92
C VAL A 237 -7.98 21.21 3.03
N VAL A 238 -7.15 21.61 3.99
CA VAL A 238 -6.91 23.03 4.32
C VAL A 238 -5.42 23.37 4.23
N ASP A 239 -5.15 24.68 4.02
CA ASP A 239 -3.80 25.22 4.09
C ASP A 239 -3.36 25.52 5.55
N SER A 240 -2.17 26.11 5.70
CA SER A 240 -1.63 26.50 7.02
C SER A 240 -2.45 27.58 7.74
N GLU A 241 -3.30 28.33 7.02
CA GLU A 241 -4.19 29.36 7.56
C GLU A 241 -5.64 28.88 7.75
N ASN A 242 -5.85 27.56 7.66
CA ASN A 242 -7.18 26.89 7.73
C ASN A 242 -8.12 27.29 6.60
N ARG A 243 -7.59 27.70 5.43
CA ARG A 243 -8.41 27.95 4.24
C ARG A 243 -8.62 26.67 3.47
N LEU A 244 -9.85 26.45 3.03
CA LEU A 244 -10.20 25.30 2.20
C LEU A 244 -9.46 25.36 0.85
N VAL A 245 -8.69 24.33 0.54
CA VAL A 245 -7.95 24.17 -0.73
C VAL A 245 -8.48 23.04 -1.61
N GLY A 246 -9.14 22.05 -1.03
CA GLY A 246 -9.73 20.92 -1.76
C GLY A 246 -10.49 19.96 -0.86
N LEU A 247 -10.88 18.83 -1.44
CA LEU A 247 -11.42 17.66 -0.75
C LEU A 247 -10.59 16.43 -1.12
N LEU A 248 -10.35 15.55 -0.15
CA LEU A 248 -9.91 14.19 -0.40
C LEU A 248 -11.16 13.31 -0.45
N THR A 249 -11.34 12.58 -1.53
CA THR A 249 -12.49 11.71 -1.75
C THR A 249 -12.25 10.30 -1.24
N ILE A 250 -13.30 9.48 -1.09
CA ILE A 250 -13.16 8.13 -0.54
C ILE A 250 -12.46 7.17 -1.50
N ASP A 251 -12.67 7.32 -2.81
CA ASP A 251 -12.00 6.56 -3.86
C ASP A 251 -10.50 6.80 -3.85
N ASP A 252 -10.04 8.05 -3.86
CA ASP A 252 -8.63 8.40 -3.69
C ASP A 252 -8.06 7.90 -2.35
N ALA A 253 -8.83 8.02 -1.27
CA ALA A 253 -8.40 7.53 0.04
C ALA A 253 -8.22 6.01 0.07
N VAL A 254 -9.08 5.24 -0.61
CA VAL A 254 -8.93 3.78 -0.76
C VAL A 254 -7.68 3.46 -1.56
N GLU A 255 -7.44 4.14 -2.67
CA GLU A 255 -6.26 3.96 -3.51
C GLU A 255 -4.96 4.25 -2.75
N VAL A 256 -4.92 5.35 -2.00
CA VAL A 256 -3.78 5.71 -1.14
C VAL A 256 -3.51 4.63 -0.08
N ILE A 257 -4.54 4.06 0.54
CA ILE A 257 -4.39 2.99 1.52
C ILE A 257 -3.87 1.71 0.84
N GLU A 258 -4.41 1.36 -0.32
CA GLU A 258 -4.02 0.15 -1.06
C GLU A 258 -2.57 0.24 -1.53
N ALA A 259 -2.15 1.39 -2.06
CA ALA A 259 -0.77 1.65 -2.44
C ALA A 259 0.19 1.53 -1.23
N ALA A 260 -0.17 2.13 -0.10
CA ALA A 260 0.62 2.06 1.13
C ALA A 260 0.71 0.62 1.67
N ASP A 261 -0.40 -0.11 1.71
CA ASP A 261 -0.43 -1.50 2.19
C ASP A 261 0.39 -2.42 1.23
N SER A 262 0.35 -2.18 -0.08
CA SER A 262 1.15 -2.90 -1.09
C SER A 262 2.65 -2.61 -0.93
N GLU A 263 3.02 -1.36 -0.68
CA GLU A 263 4.39 -0.95 -0.39
C GLU A 263 4.91 -1.63 0.88
N ASP A 264 4.12 -1.63 1.95
CA ASP A 264 4.44 -2.30 3.21
C ASP A 264 4.67 -3.80 3.01
N VAL A 265 3.82 -4.48 2.23
CA VAL A 265 3.98 -5.91 1.90
C VAL A 265 5.27 -6.16 1.13
N ALA A 266 5.58 -5.34 0.12
CA ALA A 266 6.82 -5.46 -0.65
C ALA A 266 8.05 -5.28 0.24
N ARG A 267 8.08 -4.26 1.10
CA ARG A 267 9.18 -4.01 2.05
C ARG A 267 9.34 -5.14 3.06
N GLN A 268 8.24 -5.64 3.64
CA GLN A 268 8.26 -6.78 4.57
C GLN A 268 8.78 -8.05 3.90
N ALA A 269 8.49 -8.24 2.61
CA ALA A 269 9.03 -9.35 1.81
C ALA A 269 10.52 -9.16 1.42
N GLY A 270 11.12 -8.02 1.74
CA GLY A 270 12.49 -7.70 1.35
C GLY A 270 12.63 -7.46 -0.15
N SER A 271 11.69 -6.75 -0.74
CA SER A 271 11.78 -6.27 -2.12
C SER A 271 11.49 -4.76 -2.19
N ALA A 272 11.94 -4.10 -3.25
CA ALA A 272 11.51 -2.75 -3.52
C ALA A 272 10.02 -2.76 -3.95
N PRO A 273 9.23 -1.75 -3.57
CA PRO A 273 7.88 -1.58 -4.10
C PRO A 273 7.93 -1.43 -5.61
N TRP A 274 6.89 -1.91 -6.26
CA TRP A 274 6.80 -1.95 -7.71
C TRP A 274 5.44 -1.39 -8.14
N GLU A 275 5.44 -0.61 -9.18
CA GLU A 275 4.26 0.01 -9.76
C GLU A 275 3.91 -0.65 -11.10
N GLY A 276 2.62 -0.75 -11.42
CA GLY A 276 2.09 -1.33 -12.65
C GLY A 276 1.71 -2.80 -12.54
N HIS A 277 1.14 -3.32 -13.62
CA HIS A 277 0.57 -4.68 -13.64
C HIS A 277 1.68 -5.74 -13.67
N TYR A 278 1.60 -6.74 -12.77
CA TYR A 278 2.62 -7.80 -12.61
C TYR A 278 2.89 -8.58 -13.90
N MET A 279 1.86 -8.86 -14.70
CA MET A 279 2.00 -9.62 -15.97
C MET A 279 2.66 -8.81 -17.08
N ALA A 280 2.52 -7.48 -17.08
CA ALA A 280 3.17 -6.59 -18.04
C ALA A 280 4.65 -6.34 -17.70
N ALA A 281 5.05 -6.62 -16.48
CA ALA A 281 6.40 -6.40 -15.99
C ALA A 281 7.45 -7.26 -16.71
N GLY A 282 8.49 -6.62 -17.22
CA GLY A 282 9.64 -7.32 -17.78
C GLY A 282 10.41 -8.13 -16.74
N VAL A 283 10.84 -9.34 -17.10
CA VAL A 283 11.60 -10.24 -16.21
C VAL A 283 12.84 -9.55 -15.60
N PHE A 284 13.57 -8.77 -16.40
CA PHE A 284 14.75 -8.03 -15.93
C PHE A 284 14.40 -6.94 -14.91
N GLN A 285 13.26 -6.29 -15.09
CA GLN A 285 12.76 -5.27 -14.19
C GLN A 285 12.42 -5.87 -12.83
N LEU A 286 11.62 -6.94 -12.79
CA LEU A 286 11.31 -7.67 -11.55
C LEU A 286 12.56 -8.20 -10.84
N ALA A 287 13.51 -8.75 -11.61
CA ALA A 287 14.79 -9.21 -11.06
C ALA A 287 15.57 -8.08 -10.40
N ARG A 288 15.61 -6.88 -11.00
CA ARG A 288 16.30 -5.70 -10.45
C ARG A 288 15.71 -5.24 -9.13
N TYR A 289 14.38 -5.18 -9.00
CA TYR A 289 13.70 -4.78 -7.75
C TYR A 289 14.02 -5.71 -6.57
N ARG A 290 14.24 -7.01 -6.86
CA ARG A 290 14.59 -8.01 -5.85
C ARG A 290 16.09 -8.11 -5.60
N ALA A 291 16.91 -7.91 -6.62
CA ALA A 291 18.34 -8.18 -6.58
C ALA A 291 19.10 -7.31 -5.56
N MET A 292 18.78 -6.02 -5.46
CA MET A 292 19.46 -5.10 -4.55
C MET A 292 19.35 -5.59 -3.09
N TRP A 293 18.13 -5.97 -2.69
CA TRP A 293 17.87 -6.45 -1.34
C TRP A 293 18.50 -7.81 -1.08
N LEU A 294 18.41 -8.73 -2.05
CA LEU A 294 19.01 -10.06 -1.94
C LEU A 294 20.55 -10.00 -1.86
N LEU A 295 21.19 -9.07 -2.57
CA LEU A 295 22.64 -8.85 -2.48
C LEU A 295 23.04 -8.35 -1.09
N LEU A 296 22.27 -7.44 -0.50
CA LEU A 296 22.49 -6.97 0.87
C LEU A 296 22.36 -8.12 1.88
N LEU A 297 21.33 -8.94 1.74
CA LEU A 297 21.13 -10.12 2.60
C LEU A 297 22.23 -11.18 2.40
N LEU A 298 22.69 -11.39 1.17
CA LEU A 298 23.80 -12.29 0.88
C LEU A 298 25.09 -11.83 1.57
N PHE A 299 25.35 -10.52 1.55
CA PHE A 299 26.49 -9.96 2.29
C PHE A 299 26.33 -10.16 3.81
N ALA A 300 25.13 -9.91 4.34
CA ALA A 300 24.84 -10.14 5.77
C ALA A 300 24.96 -11.62 6.17
N ALA A 301 24.61 -12.54 5.27
CA ALA A 301 24.74 -13.99 5.50
C ALA A 301 26.20 -14.47 5.66
N THR A 302 27.20 -13.67 5.25
CA THR A 302 28.62 -13.97 5.53
C THR A 302 28.92 -14.03 7.03
N LEU A 303 28.10 -13.34 7.85
CA LEU A 303 28.17 -13.44 9.30
C LEU A 303 27.89 -14.88 9.79
N THR A 304 26.91 -15.55 9.21
CA THR A 304 26.57 -16.95 9.52
C THR A 304 27.72 -17.89 9.17
N VAL A 305 28.39 -17.64 8.04
CA VAL A 305 29.60 -18.40 7.63
C VAL A 305 30.70 -18.19 8.66
N SER A 306 30.98 -16.96 9.06
CA SER A 306 32.01 -16.64 10.06
C SER A 306 31.75 -17.29 11.42
N VAL A 307 30.47 -17.32 11.85
CA VAL A 307 30.07 -18.02 13.08
C VAL A 307 30.28 -19.51 12.96
N THR A 308 29.94 -20.12 11.82
CA THR A 308 30.13 -21.56 11.59
C THR A 308 31.62 -21.93 11.63
N ASP A 309 32.47 -21.14 11.02
CA ASP A 309 33.94 -21.31 11.03
C ASP A 309 34.49 -21.23 12.45
N MET A 310 34.04 -20.27 13.27
CA MET A 310 34.46 -20.14 14.68
C MET A 310 34.14 -21.40 15.53
N PHE A 311 33.16 -22.17 15.14
CA PHE A 311 32.75 -23.42 15.82
C PHE A 311 33.14 -24.71 15.06
N GLU A 312 34.02 -24.62 14.05
CA GLU A 312 34.47 -25.78 13.27
C GLU A 312 35.00 -26.93 14.15
N GLY A 313 35.80 -26.62 15.18
CA GLY A 313 36.32 -27.62 16.11
C GLY A 313 35.20 -28.37 16.89
N THR A 314 34.08 -27.71 17.18
CA THR A 314 32.91 -28.35 17.82
C THR A 314 32.21 -29.29 16.83
N LEU A 315 32.11 -28.89 15.56
CA LEU A 315 31.56 -29.72 14.51
C LEU A 315 32.40 -30.94 14.20
N GLN A 316 33.72 -30.81 14.22
CA GLN A 316 34.65 -31.95 14.04
C GLN A 316 34.51 -32.98 15.18
N GLN A 317 34.29 -32.54 16.42
CA GLN A 317 34.12 -33.44 17.56
C GLN A 317 32.72 -34.10 17.59
N ALA A 318 31.71 -33.46 17.06
CA ALA A 318 30.31 -33.93 17.06
C ALA A 318 29.63 -33.63 15.73
N ALA A 319 30.04 -34.35 14.66
CA ALA A 319 29.56 -34.15 13.29
C ALA A 319 27.99 -34.24 13.15
N HIS A 320 27.35 -35.03 14.03
CA HIS A 320 25.88 -35.14 14.02
C HIS A 320 25.16 -33.83 14.35
N LEU A 321 25.84 -32.84 14.96
CA LEU A 321 25.26 -31.51 15.20
C LEU A 321 24.91 -30.81 13.90
N ALA A 322 25.68 -31.02 12.83
CA ALA A 322 25.42 -30.43 11.52
C ALA A 322 24.04 -30.77 10.96
N LEU A 323 23.49 -31.94 11.28
CA LEU A 323 22.19 -32.39 10.78
C LEU A 323 21.02 -31.54 11.29
N PHE A 324 21.18 -30.90 12.45
CA PHE A 324 20.12 -30.10 13.07
C PHE A 324 20.23 -28.60 12.78
N ILE A 325 21.32 -28.13 12.17
CA ILE A 325 21.48 -26.71 11.83
C ILE A 325 20.31 -26.19 11.00
N PRO A 326 19.89 -26.85 9.88
CA PRO A 326 18.77 -26.36 9.10
C PRO A 326 17.44 -26.29 9.87
N LEU A 327 17.19 -27.27 10.75
CA LEU A 327 15.99 -27.31 11.59
C LEU A 327 15.96 -26.17 12.57
N LEU A 328 17.08 -25.89 13.26
CA LEU A 328 17.18 -24.87 14.29
C LEU A 328 17.12 -23.47 13.72
N ILE A 329 17.87 -23.20 12.63
CA ILE A 329 17.85 -21.95 11.88
C ILE A 329 16.45 -21.71 11.34
N GLY A 330 15.84 -22.69 10.67
CA GLY A 330 14.49 -22.58 10.14
C GLY A 330 13.43 -22.27 11.21
N ALA A 331 13.47 -22.97 12.36
CA ALA A 331 12.55 -22.70 13.46
C ALA A 331 12.74 -21.30 14.04
N GLY A 332 13.99 -20.89 14.29
CA GLY A 332 14.31 -19.56 14.80
C GLY A 332 13.93 -18.45 13.80
N GLY A 333 14.33 -18.59 12.55
CA GLY A 333 14.03 -17.65 11.48
C GLY A 333 12.52 -17.43 11.32
N ASN A 334 11.74 -18.52 11.28
CA ASN A 334 10.28 -18.44 11.20
C ASN A 334 9.64 -17.77 12.43
N ALA A 335 10.09 -18.10 13.64
CA ALA A 335 9.59 -17.48 14.88
C ALA A 335 9.87 -15.97 14.90
N GLY A 336 11.08 -15.57 14.49
CA GLY A 336 11.47 -14.16 14.38
C GLY A 336 10.70 -13.40 13.32
N ALA A 337 10.53 -13.99 12.14
CA ALA A 337 9.77 -13.41 11.02
C ALA A 337 8.29 -13.20 11.40
N GLN A 338 7.66 -14.19 12.04
CA GLN A 338 6.28 -14.10 12.51
C GLN A 338 6.10 -12.98 13.55
N ALA A 339 7.03 -12.86 14.49
CA ALA A 339 7.02 -11.80 15.51
C ALA A 339 7.19 -10.42 14.87
N ALA A 340 8.11 -10.27 13.91
CA ALA A 340 8.35 -9.03 13.19
C ALA A 340 7.11 -8.59 12.40
N THR A 341 6.54 -9.47 11.59
CA THR A 341 5.33 -9.18 10.80
C THR A 341 4.16 -8.78 11.68
N SER A 342 3.94 -9.52 12.79
CA SER A 342 2.88 -9.19 13.75
C SER A 342 3.09 -7.82 14.41
N CYS A 343 4.34 -7.48 14.76
CA CYS A 343 4.68 -6.20 15.36
C CYS A 343 4.55 -5.04 14.37
N VAL A 344 5.00 -5.19 13.11
CA VAL A 344 4.83 -4.17 12.05
C VAL A 344 3.35 -3.88 11.86
N ARG A 345 2.51 -4.90 11.74
CA ARG A 345 1.06 -4.71 11.61
C ARG A 345 0.46 -4.01 12.84
N ALA A 346 0.81 -4.43 14.06
CA ALA A 346 0.32 -3.79 15.29
C ALA A 346 0.74 -2.31 15.38
N LEU A 347 1.93 -1.96 14.86
CA LEU A 347 2.39 -0.58 14.75
C LEU A 347 1.62 0.22 13.68
N ALA A 348 1.29 -0.40 12.55
CA ALA A 348 0.55 0.23 11.45
C ALA A 348 -0.89 0.55 11.85
N VAL A 349 -1.56 -0.38 12.56
CA VAL A 349 -2.94 -0.16 13.04
C VAL A 349 -3.03 0.58 14.39
N GLY A 350 -1.89 1.01 14.97
CA GLY A 350 -1.86 1.82 16.20
C GLY A 350 -2.11 1.06 17.49
N GLU A 351 -2.20 -0.29 17.48
CA GLU A 351 -2.36 -1.13 18.68
C GLU A 351 -1.13 -1.10 19.59
N VAL A 352 0.05 -0.91 19.02
CA VAL A 352 1.34 -0.81 19.72
C VAL A 352 2.00 0.54 19.43
N ARG A 353 2.56 1.14 20.48
CA ARG A 353 3.31 2.41 20.40
C ARG A 353 4.76 2.18 20.78
N VAL A 354 5.64 3.10 20.38
CA VAL A 354 7.08 3.05 20.71
C VAL A 354 7.30 3.02 22.24
N THR A 355 6.39 3.63 23.00
CA THR A 355 6.40 3.60 24.48
C THR A 355 6.18 2.23 25.08
N ASP A 356 5.60 1.28 24.32
CA ASP A 356 5.30 -0.07 24.79
C ASP A 356 6.45 -1.06 24.58
N LEU A 357 7.62 -0.58 24.16
CA LEU A 357 8.79 -1.40 23.83
C LEU A 357 9.06 -2.52 24.86
N PHE A 358 9.14 -2.19 26.15
CA PHE A 358 9.41 -3.20 27.19
C PHE A 358 8.28 -4.21 27.39
N LYS A 359 7.03 -3.79 27.16
CA LYS A 359 5.88 -4.70 27.21
C LYS A 359 5.94 -5.70 26.06
N VAL A 360 6.29 -5.23 24.86
CA VAL A 360 6.44 -6.07 23.67
C VAL A 360 7.60 -7.06 23.86
N ILE A 361 8.77 -6.59 24.28
CA ILE A 361 9.93 -7.47 24.59
C ILE A 361 9.50 -8.60 25.53
N TRP A 362 8.86 -8.27 26.63
CA TRP A 362 8.44 -9.27 27.61
C TRP A 362 7.35 -10.21 27.08
N ARG A 363 6.44 -9.70 26.26
CA ARG A 363 5.39 -10.49 25.63
C ARG A 363 5.98 -11.47 24.62
N GLU A 364 6.79 -10.97 23.68
CA GLU A 364 7.39 -11.79 22.62
C GLU A 364 8.38 -12.82 23.17
N CYS A 365 9.15 -12.47 24.19
CA CYS A 365 10.00 -13.44 24.89
C CYS A 365 9.19 -14.64 25.43
N ARG A 366 8.07 -14.38 26.09
CA ARG A 366 7.19 -15.46 26.59
C ARG A 366 6.55 -16.27 25.47
N VAL A 367 6.08 -15.61 24.42
CA VAL A 367 5.52 -16.29 23.24
C VAL A 367 6.57 -17.20 22.62
N GLY A 368 7.80 -16.69 22.41
CA GLY A 368 8.89 -17.47 21.85
C GLY A 368 9.31 -18.66 22.73
N LEU A 369 9.35 -18.47 24.05
CA LEU A 369 9.64 -19.58 24.98
C LEU A 369 8.56 -20.67 24.94
N VAL A 370 7.28 -20.29 24.84
CA VAL A 370 6.18 -21.27 24.72
C VAL A 370 6.28 -22.01 23.38
N LEU A 371 6.46 -21.29 22.28
CA LEU A 371 6.65 -21.89 20.95
C LEU A 371 7.86 -22.81 20.91
N GLY A 372 8.99 -22.34 21.44
CA GLY A 372 10.21 -23.13 21.55
C GLY A 372 10.02 -24.41 22.38
N SER A 373 9.25 -24.34 23.49
CA SER A 373 8.93 -25.52 24.31
C SER A 373 8.05 -26.53 23.55
N MET A 374 7.08 -26.07 22.78
CA MET A 374 6.26 -26.94 21.93
C MET A 374 7.10 -27.62 20.85
N LEU A 375 7.97 -26.86 20.18
CA LEU A 375 8.88 -27.40 19.16
C LEU A 375 9.94 -28.33 19.77
N ALA A 376 10.42 -28.00 20.97
CA ALA A 376 11.37 -28.85 21.72
C ALA A 376 10.79 -30.23 22.05
N ALA A 377 9.53 -30.30 22.43
CA ALA A 377 8.85 -31.58 22.66
C ALA A 377 8.87 -32.47 21.40
N ALA A 378 8.58 -31.91 20.21
CA ALA A 378 8.70 -32.61 18.94
C ALA A 378 10.16 -32.93 18.59
N GLY A 379 11.08 -31.97 18.80
CA GLY A 379 12.51 -32.11 18.52
C GLY A 379 13.20 -33.17 19.37
N LEU A 380 12.77 -33.34 20.63
CA LEU A 380 13.26 -34.39 21.53
C LEU A 380 12.88 -35.80 21.01
N VAL A 381 11.67 -35.96 20.52
CA VAL A 381 11.21 -37.24 19.93
C VAL A 381 12.01 -37.54 18.66
N ILE A 382 12.09 -36.57 17.71
CA ILE A 382 12.81 -36.74 16.45
C ILE A 382 14.32 -36.97 16.71
N GLY A 383 14.95 -36.12 17.50
CA GLY A 383 16.37 -36.23 17.80
C GLY A 383 16.72 -37.51 18.54
N GLY A 384 15.86 -37.95 19.45
CA GLY A 384 16.04 -39.20 20.21
C GLY A 384 16.00 -40.44 19.30
N LEU A 385 15.14 -40.43 18.30
CA LEU A 385 15.01 -41.54 17.32
C LEU A 385 16.19 -41.62 16.34
N PHE A 386 16.70 -40.49 15.89
CA PHE A 386 17.72 -40.45 14.83
C PHE A 386 19.17 -40.40 15.30
N VAL A 387 19.45 -39.76 16.45
CA VAL A 387 20.87 -39.47 16.83
C VAL A 387 21.17 -39.80 18.28
N GLY A 388 20.16 -40.03 19.08
CA GLY A 388 20.32 -40.42 20.46
C GLY A 388 20.03 -39.30 21.47
N PRO A 389 19.87 -39.67 22.79
CA PRO A 389 19.25 -38.81 23.77
C PRO A 389 20.06 -37.54 24.13
N ARG A 390 21.38 -37.60 24.10
CA ARG A 390 22.22 -36.42 24.41
C ARG A 390 22.09 -35.28 23.39
N VAL A 391 22.11 -35.63 22.11
CA VAL A 391 21.93 -34.65 21.01
C VAL A 391 20.48 -34.17 21.01
N ALA A 392 19.49 -35.03 21.26
CA ALA A 392 18.09 -34.63 21.39
C ALA A 392 17.88 -33.55 22.46
N VAL A 393 18.54 -33.70 23.61
CA VAL A 393 18.49 -32.68 24.70
C VAL A 393 19.09 -31.38 24.27
N VAL A 394 20.24 -31.38 23.56
CA VAL A 394 20.86 -30.17 22.98
C VAL A 394 19.86 -29.47 22.04
N VAL A 395 19.26 -30.22 21.11
CA VAL A 395 18.28 -29.67 20.16
C VAL A 395 17.06 -29.10 20.87
N GLY A 396 16.51 -29.81 21.87
CA GLY A 396 15.36 -29.36 22.65
C GLY A 396 15.63 -28.03 23.39
N ILE A 397 16.75 -27.94 24.12
CA ILE A 397 17.13 -26.72 24.86
C ILE A 397 17.36 -25.59 23.85
N THR A 398 18.04 -25.87 22.76
CA THR A 398 18.34 -24.89 21.73
C THR A 398 17.07 -24.33 21.08
N LEU A 399 16.07 -25.18 20.77
CA LEU A 399 14.80 -24.72 20.22
C LEU A 399 14.08 -23.71 21.14
N VAL A 400 14.08 -23.98 22.46
CA VAL A 400 13.50 -23.05 23.43
C VAL A 400 14.23 -21.71 23.42
N LEU A 401 15.55 -21.75 23.48
CA LEU A 401 16.39 -20.54 23.54
C LEU A 401 16.34 -19.74 22.24
N ILE A 402 16.46 -20.41 21.08
CA ILE A 402 16.44 -19.75 19.78
C ILE A 402 15.07 -19.11 19.51
N CYS A 403 13.96 -19.83 19.75
CA CYS A 403 12.63 -19.26 19.52
C CYS A 403 12.35 -18.09 20.46
N GLY A 404 12.75 -18.18 21.74
CA GLY A 404 12.64 -17.08 22.70
C GLY A 404 13.43 -15.85 22.26
N TRP A 405 14.67 -16.04 21.83
CA TRP A 405 15.53 -14.98 21.29
C TRP A 405 14.97 -14.39 19.99
N ALA A 406 14.64 -15.25 19.04
CA ALA A 406 14.15 -14.86 17.72
C ALA A 406 12.86 -14.03 17.77
N ALA A 407 11.86 -14.50 18.55
CA ALA A 407 10.61 -13.77 18.73
C ALA A 407 10.87 -12.42 19.42
N THR A 408 11.76 -12.37 20.42
CA THR A 408 12.14 -11.12 21.10
C THR A 408 12.77 -10.12 20.13
N ILE A 409 13.74 -10.55 19.34
CA ILE A 409 14.39 -9.70 18.32
C ILE A 409 13.40 -9.26 17.26
N GLY A 410 12.63 -10.22 16.69
CA GLY A 410 11.64 -9.94 15.66
C GLY A 410 10.63 -8.90 16.08
N GLY A 411 10.01 -9.06 17.25
CA GLY A 411 9.04 -8.10 17.76
C GLY A 411 9.63 -6.76 18.22
N THR A 412 10.93 -6.72 18.55
CA THR A 412 11.58 -5.49 19.03
C THR A 412 12.10 -4.61 17.93
N MET A 413 12.65 -5.19 16.86
CA MET A 413 13.32 -4.45 15.77
C MET A 413 12.41 -3.43 15.09
N PRO A 414 11.13 -3.70 14.75
CA PRO A 414 10.24 -2.70 14.15
C PRO A 414 10.01 -1.49 15.05
N LEU A 415 9.90 -1.72 16.37
CA LEU A 415 9.76 -0.63 17.36
C LEU A 415 11.01 0.24 17.44
N LEU A 416 12.19 -0.37 17.38
CA LEU A 416 13.46 0.35 17.34
C LEU A 416 13.60 1.16 16.06
N ALA A 417 13.24 0.60 14.91
CA ALA A 417 13.22 1.31 13.64
C ALA A 417 12.34 2.56 13.73
N LYS A 418 11.10 2.41 14.20
CA LYS A 418 10.18 3.55 14.40
C LYS A 418 10.73 4.60 15.37
N LYS A 419 11.41 4.17 16.43
CA LYS A 419 12.07 5.08 17.38
C LYS A 419 13.20 5.87 16.72
N LEU A 420 13.91 5.26 15.79
CA LEU A 420 14.97 5.89 15.01
C LEU A 420 14.45 6.68 13.79
N ARG A 421 13.13 6.79 13.63
CA ARG A 421 12.45 7.41 12.48
C ARG A 421 12.74 6.69 11.15
N ILE A 422 13.02 5.40 11.22
CA ILE A 422 13.11 4.50 10.08
C ILE A 422 11.75 3.82 9.96
N ASP A 423 11.31 3.60 8.73
CA ASP A 423 10.07 2.87 8.47
C ASP A 423 10.16 1.44 9.05
N PRO A 424 9.23 1.04 9.93
CA PRO A 424 9.20 -0.31 10.49
C PRO A 424 9.11 -1.43 9.45
N ALA A 425 8.49 -1.19 8.31
CA ALA A 425 8.34 -2.18 7.23
C ALA A 425 9.69 -2.55 6.58
N VAL A 426 10.71 -1.67 6.67
CA VAL A 426 12.08 -1.97 6.23
C VAL A 426 12.72 -3.10 7.05
N VAL A 427 12.24 -3.34 8.29
CA VAL A 427 12.64 -4.50 9.09
C VAL A 427 11.97 -5.76 8.52
N SER A 428 12.45 -6.16 7.35
CA SER A 428 11.89 -7.29 6.61
C SER A 428 12.09 -8.62 7.31
N ALA A 429 11.17 -9.56 7.06
CA ALA A 429 11.29 -10.92 7.55
C ALA A 429 12.65 -11.56 7.18
N PRO A 430 13.17 -11.45 5.92
CA PRO A 430 14.50 -11.93 5.56
C PRO A 430 15.66 -11.30 6.34
N MET A 431 15.55 -10.03 6.73
CA MET A 431 16.58 -9.38 7.54
C MET A 431 16.61 -9.95 8.97
N VAL A 432 15.43 -10.15 9.54
CA VAL A 432 15.30 -10.78 10.88
C VAL A 432 15.81 -12.21 10.85
N THR A 433 15.47 -13.01 9.83
CA THR A 433 15.96 -14.39 9.70
C THR A 433 17.48 -14.42 9.60
N THR A 434 18.10 -13.59 8.79
CA THR A 434 19.56 -13.53 8.64
C THR A 434 20.27 -13.21 9.96
N LEU A 435 19.72 -12.30 10.76
CA LEU A 435 20.28 -11.99 12.08
C LEU A 435 20.09 -13.16 13.06
N VAL A 436 18.92 -13.79 13.04
CA VAL A 436 18.59 -14.95 13.88
C VAL A 436 19.43 -16.16 13.50
N ASP A 437 19.75 -16.36 12.22
CA ASP A 437 20.60 -17.46 11.74
C ASP A 437 21.99 -17.42 12.41
N ALA A 438 22.67 -16.28 12.35
CA ALA A 438 23.98 -16.13 12.95
C ALA A 438 23.93 -16.25 14.49
N THR A 439 23.01 -15.54 15.15
CA THR A 439 22.88 -15.54 16.61
C THR A 439 22.34 -16.89 17.14
N GLY A 440 21.47 -17.54 16.38
CA GLY A 440 20.96 -18.87 16.68
C GLY A 440 22.05 -19.94 16.65
N LEU A 441 22.97 -19.87 15.69
CA LEU A 441 24.14 -20.78 15.65
C LEU A 441 25.02 -20.60 16.87
N ILE A 442 25.26 -19.36 17.32
CA ILE A 442 26.01 -19.10 18.55
C ILE A 442 25.32 -19.77 19.74
N ILE A 443 24.02 -19.61 19.88
CA ILE A 443 23.21 -20.24 20.94
C ILE A 443 23.32 -21.76 20.83
N TYR A 444 23.19 -22.31 19.62
CA TYR A 444 23.26 -23.75 19.38
C TYR A 444 24.58 -24.36 19.77
N PHE A 445 25.68 -23.86 19.23
CA PHE A 445 26.99 -24.42 19.50
C PHE A 445 27.43 -24.20 20.95
N THR A 446 27.06 -23.08 21.55
CA THR A 446 27.32 -22.84 22.97
C THR A 446 26.55 -23.85 23.84
N THR A 447 25.26 -24.09 23.52
CA THR A 447 24.46 -25.12 24.21
C THR A 447 25.06 -26.51 24.01
N ALA A 448 25.51 -26.84 22.82
CA ALA A 448 26.15 -28.11 22.50
C ALA A 448 27.43 -28.30 23.34
N LYS A 449 28.28 -27.29 23.41
CA LYS A 449 29.50 -27.33 24.25
C LYS A 449 29.19 -27.58 25.71
N LEU A 450 28.21 -26.87 26.27
CA LEU A 450 27.83 -27.00 27.67
C LEU A 450 27.22 -28.35 28.00
N VAL A 451 26.37 -28.90 27.12
CA VAL A 451 25.63 -30.16 27.40
C VAL A 451 26.48 -31.41 27.09
N LEU A 452 27.30 -31.34 26.04
CA LEU A 452 28.14 -32.48 25.62
C LEU A 452 29.52 -32.48 26.27
N GLY A 453 29.95 -31.34 26.83
CA GLY A 453 31.27 -31.22 27.48
C GLY A 453 32.43 -31.19 26.51
N ILE A 454 32.24 -30.61 25.30
CA ILE A 454 33.23 -30.57 24.20
C ILE A 454 33.72 -29.14 23.92
#